data_5d63e1ae638316450bc50812266c0077
#
_entry.id   5d63e1ae638316450bc50812266c0077
#
_cell.length_a   1.000
_cell.length_b   1.000
_cell.length_c   1.000
_cell.angle_alpha   90.00
_cell.angle_beta   90.00
_cell.angle_gamma   90.00
#
_symmetry.space_group_name_H-M   'P 1'
#
loop_
_entity.id
_entity.type
_entity.pdbx_description
1 polymer ?
#
loop_
_entity_poly.entity_id
_entity_poly.type
_entity_poly.pdbx_seq_one_letter_code
_entity_poly.pdbx_strand_id
1 'polypeptide(L)'
;MELLKIGVVGLGTMGSGIVEVIARSGYSVIGVDLGEKGTSYADLRIANSIDRGVAGSKITESQGQAILSRIELTTDLTELASCQLVIEAITEDLQAKSELFAGLDSILGPDAIMATNTSALSVTEISVVTSRPSRVIGLHFFNPAMVQKFVEIVGTVTTDQEVIDACMEFARALGKEPVLVTDRAGFIANSLLFGYLNQAIAMYEQKYASREDIDDAMRFGCGLPMGPLALLDLIGLDTSLQILDTMYRESRDRLHAPSALLKQLVAAGRTGRKSGQGFYSYAEPNVPTVITDSLTPVTRESSVDSGITRVAVIGSGTMATGIVSVLAAGGVLVTALTRSEQRSSQLRESLEKSWSKLVEKGRISSEQKNEYLARVQTCESAQDLVGQVDLVIEAIAEELGPKCEIFSQLDRLLPADVIFASTTSSLSVIEIAASTSRMERFIGIHFFNPAPIMPLVEIVSTVATESEVVIRCTNLIHQLGKKPVQCSDRAGFIVNALLFPYLNNAIAMASANYASIEDIDTAMKLGCGYPMGPFELLDVVGLDVSLAIINTLYREFREPGFAPQAQLEHLVTAGFVGRKVGRGFRKY
;
A
#
# COMPACT_ATOMS: atom_id res chain seq x y z
N MET A 1 -18.40 23.22 24.01
CA MET A 1 -19.84 23.19 23.58
C MET A 1 -20.35 21.77 23.71
N GLU A 2 -21.55 21.57 24.30
CA GLU A 2 -22.13 20.23 24.44
C GLU A 2 -22.92 19.89 23.16
N LEU A 3 -22.54 18.80 22.48
CA LEU A 3 -23.21 18.31 21.27
C LEU A 3 -24.23 17.24 21.70
N LEU A 4 -25.51 17.52 21.57
CA LEU A 4 -26.59 16.61 21.99
C LEU A 4 -27.42 16.11 20.80
N LYS A 5 -27.69 16.97 19.83
CA LYS A 5 -28.48 16.67 18.65
C LYS A 5 -27.70 16.99 17.38
N ILE A 6 -27.52 15.99 16.53
CA ILE A 6 -26.67 16.06 15.35
C ILE A 6 -27.52 15.91 14.08
N GLY A 7 -27.26 16.72 13.08
CA GLY A 7 -27.86 16.59 11.75
C GLY A 7 -26.92 15.88 10.77
N VAL A 8 -27.45 15.11 9.84
CA VAL A 8 -26.71 14.56 8.71
C VAL A 8 -27.49 14.81 7.42
N VAL A 9 -26.91 15.48 6.44
CA VAL A 9 -27.53 15.78 5.16
C VAL A 9 -26.89 14.96 4.04
N GLY A 10 -27.74 14.27 3.27
CA GLY A 10 -27.31 13.31 2.25
C GLY A 10 -27.20 11.91 2.83
N LEU A 11 -28.20 11.06 2.58
CA LEU A 11 -28.34 9.73 3.15
C LEU A 11 -27.89 8.61 2.20
N GLY A 12 -26.87 8.90 1.38
CA GLY A 12 -26.17 7.90 0.59
C GLY A 12 -25.42 6.88 1.46
N THR A 13 -24.46 6.17 0.89
CA THR A 13 -23.68 5.15 1.59
C THR A 13 -22.93 5.72 2.80
N MET A 14 -22.31 6.90 2.65
CA MET A 14 -21.58 7.55 3.75
C MET A 14 -22.52 8.12 4.79
N GLY A 15 -23.51 8.92 4.39
CA GLY A 15 -24.43 9.57 5.35
C GLY A 15 -25.24 8.59 6.16
N SER A 16 -25.78 7.51 5.58
CA SER A 16 -26.47 6.45 6.33
C SER A 16 -25.53 5.79 7.38
N GLY A 17 -24.26 5.56 7.00
CA GLY A 17 -23.26 5.01 7.93
C GLY A 17 -22.89 5.98 9.05
N ILE A 18 -22.81 7.29 8.76
CA ILE A 18 -22.53 8.34 9.74
C ILE A 18 -23.71 8.45 10.72
N VAL A 19 -24.96 8.47 10.24
CA VAL A 19 -26.16 8.43 11.08
C VAL A 19 -26.12 7.25 12.06
N GLU A 20 -25.81 6.06 11.56
CA GLU A 20 -25.73 4.86 12.41
C GLU A 20 -24.62 4.96 13.47
N VAL A 21 -23.43 5.45 13.12
CA VAL A 21 -22.32 5.65 14.08
C VAL A 21 -22.72 6.62 15.19
N ILE A 22 -23.34 7.73 14.85
CA ILE A 22 -23.80 8.76 15.78
C ILE A 22 -24.84 8.17 16.75
N ALA A 23 -25.86 7.47 16.24
CA ALA A 23 -26.91 6.87 17.04
C ALA A 23 -26.38 5.76 17.98
N ARG A 24 -25.42 4.95 17.52
CA ARG A 24 -24.74 3.93 18.34
C ARG A 24 -23.93 4.54 19.49
N SER A 25 -23.42 5.73 19.30
CA SER A 25 -22.64 6.45 20.33
C SER A 25 -23.53 7.20 21.34
N GLY A 26 -24.85 7.08 21.20
CA GLY A 26 -25.82 7.61 22.19
C GLY A 26 -26.41 8.98 21.85
N TYR A 27 -26.02 9.60 20.73
CA TYR A 27 -26.56 10.89 20.32
C TYR A 27 -27.89 10.76 19.59
N SER A 28 -28.74 11.77 19.68
CA SER A 28 -29.92 11.92 18.80
C SER A 28 -29.47 12.45 17.45
N VAL A 29 -29.97 11.88 16.36
CA VAL A 29 -29.57 12.25 15.01
C VAL A 29 -30.77 12.42 14.09
N ILE A 30 -30.78 13.54 13.36
CA ILE A 30 -31.72 13.80 12.26
C ILE A 30 -30.97 13.59 10.93
N GLY A 31 -31.43 12.61 10.16
CA GLY A 31 -30.95 12.38 8.79
C GLY A 31 -31.87 13.03 7.76
N VAL A 32 -31.31 13.84 6.86
CA VAL A 32 -32.06 14.52 5.82
C VAL A 32 -31.58 14.10 4.43
N ASP A 33 -32.52 13.78 3.53
CA ASP A 33 -32.27 13.58 2.10
C ASP A 33 -33.32 14.32 1.27
N LEU A 34 -32.95 14.72 0.06
CA LEU A 34 -33.80 15.54 -0.80
C LEU A 34 -35.07 14.84 -1.32
N GLY A 35 -35.20 13.52 -1.10
CA GLY A 35 -36.35 12.76 -1.58
C GLY A 35 -36.68 11.54 -0.71
N GLU A 36 -37.98 11.19 -0.68
CA GLU A 36 -38.49 10.03 0.06
C GLU A 36 -37.78 8.71 -0.28
N LYS A 37 -37.25 8.55 -1.50
CA LYS A 37 -36.44 7.39 -1.88
C LYS A 37 -35.13 7.32 -1.09
N GLY A 38 -34.46 8.46 -0.90
CA GLY A 38 -33.21 8.55 -0.14
C GLY A 38 -33.40 8.16 1.31
N THR A 39 -34.40 8.71 1.97
CA THR A 39 -34.75 8.39 3.37
C THR A 39 -35.16 6.92 3.53
N SER A 40 -36.00 6.38 2.62
CA SER A 40 -36.39 4.96 2.66
C SER A 40 -35.20 4.00 2.45
N TYR A 41 -34.26 4.32 1.56
CA TYR A 41 -33.05 3.51 1.37
C TYR A 41 -32.11 3.60 2.58
N ALA A 42 -32.02 4.77 3.23
CA ALA A 42 -31.23 4.92 4.45
C ALA A 42 -31.81 4.07 5.59
N ASP A 43 -33.12 4.14 5.79
CA ASP A 43 -33.82 3.34 6.80
C ASP A 43 -33.53 1.84 6.62
N LEU A 44 -33.71 1.33 5.40
CA LEU A 44 -33.42 -0.07 5.08
C LEU A 44 -31.94 -0.44 5.31
N ARG A 45 -30.99 0.44 4.97
CA ARG A 45 -29.56 0.17 5.16
C ARG A 45 -29.21 0.10 6.64
N ILE A 46 -29.70 1.05 7.43
CA ILE A 46 -29.45 1.12 8.88
C ILE A 46 -30.10 -0.07 9.56
N ALA A 47 -31.37 -0.37 9.29
CA ALA A 47 -32.07 -1.54 9.82
C ALA A 47 -31.31 -2.84 9.53
N ASN A 48 -30.96 -3.08 8.27
CA ASN A 48 -30.18 -4.27 7.86
C ASN A 48 -28.80 -4.34 8.53
N SER A 49 -28.17 -3.21 8.80
CA SER A 49 -26.87 -3.17 9.51
C SER A 49 -27.02 -3.57 10.97
N ILE A 50 -28.08 -3.07 11.63
CA ILE A 50 -28.41 -3.38 13.02
C ILE A 50 -28.81 -4.86 13.14
N ASP A 51 -29.67 -5.37 12.26
CA ASP A 51 -30.09 -6.78 12.24
C ASP A 51 -28.89 -7.73 12.10
N ARG A 52 -27.94 -7.42 11.21
CA ARG A 52 -26.69 -8.16 11.11
C ARG A 52 -25.85 -8.09 12.39
N GLY A 53 -25.88 -6.96 13.07
CA GLY A 53 -25.22 -6.79 14.36
C GLY A 53 -25.82 -7.67 15.45
N VAL A 54 -27.15 -7.78 15.50
CA VAL A 54 -27.90 -8.65 16.40
C VAL A 54 -27.66 -10.12 16.05
N ALA A 55 -27.84 -10.50 14.79
CA ALA A 55 -27.62 -11.88 14.32
C ALA A 55 -26.17 -12.34 14.57
N GLY A 56 -25.18 -11.43 14.46
CA GLY A 56 -23.78 -11.68 14.77
C GLY A 56 -23.42 -11.57 16.26
N SER A 57 -24.39 -11.43 17.16
CA SER A 57 -24.21 -11.27 18.63
C SER A 57 -23.28 -10.13 19.03
N LYS A 58 -23.13 -9.10 18.17
CA LYS A 58 -22.34 -7.89 18.46
C LYS A 58 -23.10 -6.87 19.30
N ILE A 59 -24.42 -6.87 19.21
CA ILE A 59 -25.34 -6.07 19.98
C ILE A 59 -26.57 -6.91 20.31
N THR A 60 -27.28 -6.57 21.41
CA THR A 60 -28.56 -7.19 21.75
C THR A 60 -29.71 -6.55 20.98
N GLU A 61 -30.86 -7.24 20.88
CA GLU A 61 -32.07 -6.70 20.25
C GLU A 61 -32.53 -5.38 20.91
N SER A 62 -32.49 -5.33 22.24
CA SER A 62 -32.82 -4.11 23.00
C SER A 62 -31.87 -2.95 22.67
N GLN A 63 -30.56 -3.23 22.49
CA GLN A 63 -29.61 -2.21 22.04
C GLN A 63 -29.91 -1.75 20.60
N GLY A 64 -30.28 -2.67 19.70
CA GLY A 64 -30.70 -2.35 18.34
C GLY A 64 -31.89 -1.40 18.31
N GLN A 65 -32.93 -1.71 19.07
CA GLN A 65 -34.12 -0.84 19.22
C GLN A 65 -33.77 0.53 19.80
N ALA A 66 -32.92 0.57 20.84
CA ALA A 66 -32.46 1.82 21.44
C ALA A 66 -31.63 2.69 20.45
N ILE A 67 -30.88 2.08 19.51
CA ILE A 67 -30.17 2.81 18.46
C ILE A 67 -31.17 3.41 17.48
N LEU A 68 -32.12 2.61 16.97
CA LEU A 68 -33.15 3.07 16.02
C LEU A 68 -33.99 4.21 16.59
N SER A 69 -34.35 4.17 17.89
CA SER A 69 -35.16 5.21 18.55
C SER A 69 -34.47 6.59 18.63
N ARG A 70 -33.16 6.67 18.37
CA ARG A 70 -32.42 7.95 18.33
C ARG A 70 -32.33 8.55 16.91
N ILE A 71 -32.82 7.85 15.90
CA ILE A 71 -32.71 8.24 14.50
C ILE A 71 -34.06 8.77 14.03
N GLU A 72 -34.06 9.96 13.50
CA GLU A 72 -35.18 10.59 12.81
C GLU A 72 -34.76 10.83 11.36
N LEU A 73 -35.58 10.40 10.39
CA LEU A 73 -35.31 10.58 8.96
C LEU A 73 -36.41 11.47 8.35
N THR A 74 -35.99 12.51 7.64
CA THR A 74 -36.91 13.50 7.06
C THR A 74 -36.42 13.99 5.70
N THR A 75 -37.28 14.68 4.96
CA THR A 75 -36.93 15.42 3.74
C THR A 75 -36.88 16.93 3.95
N ASP A 76 -37.19 17.42 5.16
CA ASP A 76 -37.25 18.83 5.50
C ASP A 76 -35.98 19.29 6.22
N LEU A 77 -35.19 20.15 5.56
CA LEU A 77 -33.98 20.74 6.14
C LEU A 77 -34.27 21.64 7.36
N THR A 78 -35.48 22.19 7.49
CA THR A 78 -35.81 23.09 8.61
C THR A 78 -35.82 22.39 9.96
N GLU A 79 -35.99 21.07 10.00
CA GLU A 79 -35.91 20.26 11.23
C GLU A 79 -34.50 20.25 11.85
N LEU A 80 -33.48 20.61 11.08
CA LEU A 80 -32.11 20.76 11.56
C LEU A 80 -31.88 22.01 12.41
N ALA A 81 -32.83 22.94 12.50
CA ALA A 81 -32.68 24.21 13.23
C ALA A 81 -32.22 24.06 14.69
N SER A 82 -32.53 22.93 15.33
CA SER A 82 -32.14 22.64 16.72
C SER A 82 -30.82 21.87 16.86
N CYS A 83 -30.14 21.51 15.76
CA CYS A 83 -28.88 20.76 15.78
C CYS A 83 -27.69 21.66 16.14
N GLN A 84 -26.79 21.14 16.98
CA GLN A 84 -25.54 21.82 17.33
C GLN A 84 -24.41 21.56 16.34
N LEU A 85 -24.49 20.43 15.62
CA LEU A 85 -23.58 20.04 14.54
C LEU A 85 -24.39 19.46 13.39
N VAL A 86 -24.14 19.91 12.17
CA VAL A 86 -24.70 19.32 10.95
C VAL A 86 -23.56 18.84 10.06
N ILE A 87 -23.59 17.57 9.68
CA ILE A 87 -22.59 16.93 8.82
C ILE A 87 -23.19 16.72 7.44
N GLU A 88 -22.60 17.31 6.43
CA GLU A 88 -22.98 17.15 5.02
C GLU A 88 -22.25 15.94 4.40
N ALA A 89 -22.98 15.07 3.72
CA ALA A 89 -22.48 13.89 3.00
C ALA A 89 -23.22 13.68 1.66
N ILE A 90 -23.49 14.77 0.94
CA ILE A 90 -24.09 14.76 -0.43
C ILE A 90 -23.05 14.42 -1.50
N THR A 91 -23.40 14.56 -2.77
CA THR A 91 -22.48 14.34 -3.91
C THR A 91 -21.23 15.21 -3.80
N GLU A 92 -20.10 14.72 -4.33
CA GLU A 92 -18.80 15.42 -4.30
C GLU A 92 -18.75 16.48 -5.43
N ASP A 93 -19.57 17.53 -5.26
CA ASP A 93 -19.69 18.68 -6.17
C ASP A 93 -19.66 19.98 -5.36
N LEU A 94 -18.71 20.86 -5.69
CA LEU A 94 -18.46 22.09 -4.93
C LEU A 94 -19.68 23.03 -4.95
N GLN A 95 -20.35 23.16 -6.10
CA GLN A 95 -21.50 24.05 -6.23
C GLN A 95 -22.67 23.54 -5.38
N ALA A 96 -22.99 22.24 -5.48
CA ALA A 96 -24.06 21.64 -4.70
C ALA A 96 -23.83 21.77 -3.19
N LYS A 97 -22.57 21.56 -2.75
CA LYS A 97 -22.19 21.73 -1.33
C LYS A 97 -22.30 23.19 -0.90
N SER A 98 -21.83 24.13 -1.72
CA SER A 98 -21.91 25.57 -1.44
C SER A 98 -23.36 26.04 -1.31
N GLU A 99 -24.24 25.63 -2.21
CA GLU A 99 -25.68 25.94 -2.16
C GLU A 99 -26.33 25.39 -0.89
N LEU A 100 -26.00 24.15 -0.50
CA LEU A 100 -26.48 23.56 0.74
C LEU A 100 -26.00 24.33 1.98
N PHE A 101 -24.70 24.68 2.05
CA PHE A 101 -24.13 25.40 3.18
C PHE A 101 -24.74 26.80 3.34
N ALA A 102 -24.98 27.52 2.24
CA ALA A 102 -25.70 28.80 2.27
C ALA A 102 -27.14 28.63 2.79
N GLY A 103 -27.82 27.54 2.43
CA GLY A 103 -29.15 27.19 2.96
C GLY A 103 -29.11 26.86 4.46
N LEU A 104 -28.17 26.02 4.90
CA LEU A 104 -27.97 25.65 6.31
C LEU A 104 -27.64 26.87 7.18
N ASP A 105 -26.86 27.80 6.66
CA ASP A 105 -26.50 29.04 7.37
C ASP A 105 -27.72 29.86 7.78
N SER A 106 -28.80 29.83 6.97
CA SER A 106 -30.06 30.54 7.26
C SER A 106 -30.99 29.77 8.21
N ILE A 107 -30.81 28.46 8.37
CA ILE A 107 -31.68 27.58 9.17
C ILE A 107 -31.13 27.38 10.59
N LEU A 108 -29.81 27.19 10.70
CA LEU A 108 -29.16 26.79 11.95
C LEU A 108 -28.96 27.96 12.91
N GLY A 109 -28.97 27.64 14.20
CA GLY A 109 -28.62 28.62 15.25
C GLY A 109 -27.20 29.18 15.07
N PRO A 110 -26.90 30.38 15.62
CA PRO A 110 -25.64 31.09 15.36
C PRO A 110 -24.39 30.35 15.82
N ASP A 111 -24.50 29.49 16.82
CA ASP A 111 -23.40 28.73 17.38
C ASP A 111 -23.24 27.34 16.80
N ALA A 112 -24.14 26.94 15.90
CA ALA A 112 -24.10 25.61 15.28
C ALA A 112 -22.87 25.43 14.39
N ILE A 113 -22.26 24.25 14.45
CA ILE A 113 -21.15 23.86 13.60
C ILE A 113 -21.70 23.24 12.31
N MET A 114 -21.14 23.64 11.17
CA MET A 114 -21.40 23.03 9.87
C MET A 114 -20.17 22.25 9.42
N ALA A 115 -20.32 20.96 9.19
CA ALA A 115 -19.22 20.08 8.80
C ALA A 115 -19.49 19.48 7.41
N THR A 116 -18.44 19.37 6.59
CA THR A 116 -18.51 18.64 5.31
C THR A 116 -17.72 17.34 5.38
N ASN A 117 -18.28 16.28 4.81
CA ASN A 117 -17.60 14.97 4.68
C ASN A 117 -16.89 14.84 3.31
N THR A 118 -16.51 15.96 2.69
CA THR A 118 -15.77 15.93 1.43
C THR A 118 -14.46 15.14 1.55
N SER A 119 -14.06 14.49 0.46
CA SER A 119 -12.81 13.73 0.39
C SER A 119 -11.64 14.51 -0.22
N ALA A 120 -11.93 15.58 -0.97
CA ALA A 120 -10.90 16.30 -1.72
C ALA A 120 -11.23 17.77 -2.04
N LEU A 121 -12.48 18.21 -1.85
CA LEU A 121 -12.86 19.61 -2.12
C LEU A 121 -12.35 20.53 -1.01
N SER A 122 -12.06 21.80 -1.35
CA SER A 122 -11.64 22.79 -0.39
C SER A 122 -12.76 23.11 0.60
N VAL A 123 -12.51 22.84 1.88
CA VAL A 123 -13.40 23.21 2.98
C VAL A 123 -13.48 24.72 3.12
N THR A 124 -12.39 25.43 2.82
CA THR A 124 -12.33 26.90 2.81
C THR A 124 -13.31 27.46 1.78
N GLU A 125 -13.33 26.95 0.54
CA GLU A 125 -14.27 27.42 -0.50
C GLU A 125 -15.73 27.17 -0.09
N ILE A 126 -16.02 26.07 0.58
CA ILE A 126 -17.35 25.76 1.15
C ILE A 126 -17.66 26.70 2.32
N SER A 127 -16.68 27.08 3.14
CA SER A 127 -16.90 27.90 4.34
C SER A 127 -17.30 29.34 4.00
N VAL A 128 -16.67 29.95 3.00
CA VAL A 128 -16.82 31.38 2.69
C VAL A 128 -18.17 31.76 2.05
N VAL A 129 -18.98 30.79 1.67
CA VAL A 129 -20.37 31.06 1.22
C VAL A 129 -21.35 31.27 2.39
N THR A 130 -20.92 30.98 3.63
CA THR A 130 -21.69 31.18 4.85
C THR A 130 -21.36 32.52 5.50
N SER A 131 -22.25 33.03 6.36
CA SER A 131 -22.01 34.24 7.15
C SER A 131 -21.06 34.00 8.34
N ARG A 132 -20.72 32.75 8.64
CA ARG A 132 -19.89 32.30 9.76
C ARG A 132 -18.87 31.23 9.38
N PRO A 133 -17.89 31.56 8.51
CA PRO A 133 -16.88 30.61 8.06
C PRO A 133 -16.04 30.03 9.21
N SER A 134 -15.99 30.72 10.35
CA SER A 134 -15.29 30.22 11.55
C SER A 134 -15.99 29.02 12.22
N ARG A 135 -17.26 28.78 11.90
CA ARG A 135 -18.06 27.63 12.36
C ARG A 135 -18.12 26.49 11.35
N VAL A 136 -17.33 26.55 10.28
CA VAL A 136 -17.26 25.51 9.25
C VAL A 136 -15.99 24.71 9.36
N ILE A 137 -16.10 23.37 9.22
CA ILE A 137 -15.00 22.42 9.37
C ILE A 137 -15.19 21.20 8.45
N GLY A 138 -14.13 20.50 8.12
CA GLY A 138 -14.23 19.17 7.48
C GLY A 138 -14.25 18.04 8.53
N LEU A 139 -15.15 17.09 8.33
CA LEU A 139 -15.23 15.82 9.09
C LEU A 139 -15.21 14.66 8.09
N HIS A 140 -14.01 14.26 7.66
CA HIS A 140 -13.85 13.24 6.63
C HIS A 140 -13.85 11.85 7.25
N PHE A 141 -15.00 11.13 7.13
CA PHE A 141 -15.16 9.74 7.51
C PHE A 141 -14.76 8.81 6.36
N PHE A 142 -14.16 7.68 6.69
CA PHE A 142 -13.76 6.65 5.73
C PHE A 142 -14.83 5.58 5.57
N ASN A 143 -14.98 5.08 4.35
CA ASN A 143 -15.97 4.03 4.02
C ASN A 143 -15.43 2.62 4.36
N PRO A 144 -16.19 1.76 5.06
CA PRO A 144 -17.50 2.01 5.70
C PRO A 144 -17.37 2.76 7.03
N ALA A 145 -18.17 3.82 7.23
CA ALA A 145 -18.09 4.67 8.43
C ALA A 145 -18.23 3.88 9.74
N MET A 146 -19.00 2.81 9.74
CA MET A 146 -19.17 1.91 10.90
C MET A 146 -17.92 1.12 11.28
N VAL A 147 -17.08 0.81 10.29
CA VAL A 147 -15.93 -0.10 10.48
C VAL A 147 -14.64 0.68 10.68
N GLN A 148 -14.46 1.72 9.87
CA GLN A 148 -13.25 2.54 9.91
C GLN A 148 -13.18 3.35 11.20
N LYS A 149 -12.03 3.25 11.88
CA LYS A 149 -11.80 3.95 13.16
C LYS A 149 -11.24 5.35 12.98
N PHE A 150 -10.86 5.72 11.79
CA PHE A 150 -10.14 6.94 11.46
C PHE A 150 -11.09 8.04 10.96
N VAL A 151 -10.85 9.29 11.36
CA VAL A 151 -11.54 10.49 10.87
C VAL A 151 -10.53 11.63 10.75
N GLU A 152 -10.46 12.27 9.58
CA GLU A 152 -9.70 13.51 9.41
C GLU A 152 -10.57 14.71 9.79
N ILE A 153 -10.07 15.53 10.70
CA ILE A 153 -10.67 16.79 11.11
C ILE A 153 -9.95 17.89 10.35
N VAL A 154 -10.63 18.52 9.39
CA VAL A 154 -10.02 19.48 8.47
C VAL A 154 -10.32 20.90 8.91
N GLY A 155 -9.33 21.53 9.55
CA GLY A 155 -9.41 22.94 9.93
C GLY A 155 -9.03 23.84 8.76
N THR A 156 -9.82 24.90 8.51
CA THR A 156 -9.49 25.97 7.56
C THR A 156 -8.71 27.09 8.24
N VAL A 157 -8.23 28.05 7.46
CA VAL A 157 -7.59 29.28 8.01
C VAL A 157 -8.56 30.16 8.80
N THR A 158 -9.86 29.92 8.68
CA THR A 158 -10.92 30.69 9.37
C THR A 158 -11.58 29.93 10.51
N THR A 159 -11.42 28.60 10.60
CA THR A 159 -12.08 27.78 11.61
C THR A 159 -11.60 28.13 13.02
N ASP A 160 -12.53 28.42 13.94
CA ASP A 160 -12.23 28.69 15.34
C ASP A 160 -11.66 27.45 16.04
N GLN A 161 -10.69 27.65 16.95
CA GLN A 161 -10.08 26.54 17.71
C GLN A 161 -11.12 25.77 18.56
N GLU A 162 -12.12 26.46 19.09
CA GLU A 162 -13.23 25.84 19.84
C GLU A 162 -14.01 24.84 18.98
N VAL A 163 -14.19 25.12 17.69
CA VAL A 163 -14.87 24.22 16.73
C VAL A 163 -14.00 22.99 16.45
N ILE A 164 -12.70 23.18 16.28
CA ILE A 164 -11.74 22.09 16.09
C ILE A 164 -11.78 21.16 17.31
N ASP A 165 -11.65 21.75 18.53
CA ASP A 165 -11.63 20.98 19.77
C ASP A 165 -12.94 20.20 19.98
N ALA A 166 -14.10 20.84 19.74
CA ALA A 166 -15.40 20.19 19.83
C ALA A 166 -15.55 19.01 18.85
N CYS A 167 -15.09 19.15 17.61
CA CYS A 167 -15.13 18.08 16.61
C CYS A 167 -14.14 16.95 16.92
N MET A 168 -12.96 17.27 17.46
CA MET A 168 -12.00 16.27 17.95
C MET A 168 -12.60 15.43 19.09
N GLU A 169 -13.25 16.06 20.06
CA GLU A 169 -13.92 15.39 21.17
C GLU A 169 -15.11 14.55 20.69
N PHE A 170 -15.92 15.10 19.78
CA PHE A 170 -17.05 14.40 19.18
C PHE A 170 -16.58 13.13 18.46
N ALA A 171 -15.56 13.21 17.61
CA ALA A 171 -15.03 12.04 16.92
C ALA A 171 -14.52 10.97 17.90
N ARG A 172 -13.85 11.36 19.01
CA ARG A 172 -13.46 10.42 20.07
C ARG A 172 -14.65 9.78 20.76
N ALA A 173 -15.71 10.55 21.03
CA ALA A 173 -16.95 10.02 21.61
C ALA A 173 -17.66 9.03 20.68
N LEU A 174 -17.47 9.15 19.36
CA LEU A 174 -17.91 8.15 18.37
C LEU A 174 -17.02 6.89 18.34
N GLY A 175 -16.00 6.78 19.20
CA GLY A 175 -15.03 5.68 19.19
C GLY A 175 -14.07 5.73 18.00
N LYS A 176 -13.87 6.92 17.43
CA LYS A 176 -12.95 7.16 16.32
C LYS A 176 -11.61 7.72 16.82
N GLU A 177 -10.59 7.57 15.99
CA GLU A 177 -9.28 8.22 16.17
C GLU A 177 -9.23 9.43 15.23
N PRO A 178 -9.43 10.66 15.74
CA PRO A 178 -9.37 11.87 14.94
C PRO A 178 -7.94 12.35 14.77
N VAL A 179 -7.63 12.82 13.56
CA VAL A 179 -6.38 13.50 13.22
C VAL A 179 -6.70 14.88 12.67
N LEU A 180 -6.06 15.91 13.21
CA LEU A 180 -6.19 17.28 12.73
C LEU A 180 -5.32 17.50 11.51
N VAL A 181 -5.91 18.02 10.45
CA VAL A 181 -5.22 18.35 9.20
C VAL A 181 -5.63 19.74 8.72
N THR A 182 -4.77 20.37 7.92
CA THR A 182 -5.10 21.62 7.24
C THR A 182 -5.85 21.34 5.94
N ASP A 183 -6.62 22.33 5.46
CA ASP A 183 -7.40 22.25 4.22
C ASP A 183 -6.48 22.22 2.99
N ARG A 184 -6.29 21.04 2.43
CA ARG A 184 -5.63 20.77 1.13
C ARG A 184 -6.30 19.57 0.47
N ALA A 185 -6.36 19.56 -0.85
CA ALA A 185 -7.01 18.49 -1.60
C ALA A 185 -6.41 17.11 -1.28
N GLY A 186 -7.28 16.18 -0.86
CA GLY A 186 -6.92 14.81 -0.52
C GLY A 186 -6.38 14.62 0.91
N PHE A 187 -6.27 15.67 1.70
CA PHE A 187 -5.83 15.65 3.10
C PHE A 187 -4.56 14.82 3.30
N ILE A 188 -4.48 13.93 4.30
CA ILE A 188 -3.32 13.04 4.48
C ILE A 188 -3.51 11.76 3.67
N ALA A 189 -4.57 11.02 3.98
CA ALA A 189 -4.71 9.65 3.50
C ALA A 189 -4.86 9.59 1.98
N ASN A 190 -5.78 10.37 1.39
CA ASN A 190 -5.98 10.36 -0.05
C ASN A 190 -4.79 10.96 -0.81
N SER A 191 -4.13 11.99 -0.26
CA SER A 191 -2.95 12.59 -0.89
C SER A 191 -1.84 11.55 -1.10
N LEU A 192 -1.53 10.76 -0.07
CA LEU A 192 -0.53 9.70 -0.17
C LEU A 192 -1.01 8.49 -0.97
N LEU A 193 -2.26 8.07 -0.73
CA LEU A 193 -2.83 6.90 -1.39
C LEU A 193 -2.95 7.09 -2.90
N PHE A 194 -3.58 8.18 -3.35
CA PHE A 194 -3.84 8.38 -4.78
C PHE A 194 -2.58 8.70 -5.58
N GLY A 195 -1.56 9.32 -4.97
CA GLY A 195 -0.24 9.44 -5.58
C GLY A 195 0.37 8.06 -5.88
N TYR A 196 0.33 7.15 -4.92
CA TYR A 196 0.78 5.77 -5.08
C TYR A 196 -0.06 4.99 -6.11
N LEU A 197 -1.40 5.08 -6.04
CA LEU A 197 -2.30 4.40 -6.97
C LEU A 197 -2.10 4.88 -8.42
N ASN A 198 -1.91 6.18 -8.64
CA ASN A 198 -1.66 6.73 -9.97
C ASN A 198 -0.33 6.26 -10.57
N GLN A 199 0.71 6.09 -9.74
CA GLN A 199 1.97 5.48 -10.19
C GLN A 199 1.80 4.01 -10.57
N ALA A 200 0.98 3.25 -9.85
CA ALA A 200 0.67 1.86 -10.23
C ALA A 200 -0.08 1.78 -11.57
N ILE A 201 -1.01 2.71 -11.84
CA ILE A 201 -1.67 2.80 -13.16
C ILE A 201 -0.63 3.09 -14.25
N ALA A 202 0.27 4.06 -14.03
CA ALA A 202 1.30 4.40 -15.00
C ALA A 202 2.26 3.22 -15.28
N MET A 203 2.60 2.45 -14.26
CA MET A 203 3.42 1.23 -14.38
C MET A 203 2.72 0.19 -15.27
N TYR A 204 1.43 -0.03 -15.06
CA TYR A 204 0.62 -0.93 -15.88
C TYR A 204 0.44 -0.41 -17.32
N GLU A 205 0.13 0.88 -17.50
CA GLU A 205 -0.02 1.53 -18.81
C GLU A 205 1.26 1.41 -19.67
N GLN A 206 2.42 1.50 -19.03
CA GLN A 206 3.73 1.32 -19.68
C GLN A 206 4.05 -0.16 -20.00
N LYS A 207 3.17 -1.10 -19.67
CA LYS A 207 3.37 -2.56 -19.83
C LYS A 207 4.62 -3.08 -19.13
N TYR A 208 4.98 -2.46 -18.02
CA TYR A 208 6.14 -2.82 -17.23
C TYR A 208 5.97 -4.15 -16.51
N ALA A 209 4.77 -4.38 -15.96
CA ALA A 209 4.33 -5.63 -15.37
C ALA A 209 2.83 -5.84 -15.64
N SER A 210 2.33 -7.05 -15.43
CA SER A 210 0.89 -7.33 -15.49
C SER A 210 0.16 -6.71 -14.29
N ARG A 211 -1.16 -6.52 -14.40
CA ARG A 211 -1.97 -6.04 -13.28
C ARG A 211 -1.92 -6.99 -12.07
N GLU A 212 -1.88 -8.29 -12.34
CA GLU A 212 -1.76 -9.33 -11.33
C GLU A 212 -0.41 -9.27 -10.62
N ASP A 213 0.70 -9.08 -11.37
CA ASP A 213 2.04 -8.96 -10.80
C ASP A 213 2.19 -7.70 -9.96
N ILE A 214 1.65 -6.56 -10.40
CA ILE A 214 1.68 -5.30 -9.64
C ILE A 214 0.91 -5.46 -8.32
N ASP A 215 -0.30 -6.01 -8.38
CA ASP A 215 -1.14 -6.20 -7.20
C ASP A 215 -0.53 -7.21 -6.22
N ASP A 216 -0.03 -8.33 -6.71
CA ASP A 216 0.61 -9.35 -5.89
C ASP A 216 1.93 -8.87 -5.28
N ALA A 217 2.72 -8.08 -6.03
CA ALA A 217 3.95 -7.48 -5.53
C ALA A 217 3.69 -6.62 -4.29
N MET A 218 2.69 -5.75 -4.34
CA MET A 218 2.38 -4.85 -3.22
C MET A 218 1.71 -5.59 -2.06
N ARG A 219 0.87 -6.59 -2.33
CA ARG A 219 0.26 -7.42 -1.28
C ARG A 219 1.27 -8.29 -0.55
N PHE A 220 2.11 -9.01 -1.27
CA PHE A 220 3.03 -9.99 -0.69
C PHE A 220 4.40 -9.39 -0.32
N GLY A 221 4.80 -8.28 -0.95
CA GLY A 221 6.03 -7.57 -0.65
C GLY A 221 5.89 -6.54 0.49
N CYS A 222 4.77 -5.82 0.53
CA CYS A 222 4.51 -4.78 1.52
C CYS A 222 3.46 -5.18 2.59
N GLY A 223 2.81 -6.34 2.43
CA GLY A 223 1.73 -6.77 3.33
C GLY A 223 0.46 -5.92 3.21
N LEU A 224 0.25 -5.22 2.09
CA LEU A 224 -0.94 -4.43 1.89
C LEU A 224 -2.18 -5.32 1.80
N PRO A 225 -3.33 -4.87 2.32
CA PRO A 225 -4.55 -5.68 2.35
C PRO A 225 -5.10 -5.96 0.95
N MET A 226 -4.83 -5.08 -0.02
CA MET A 226 -5.27 -5.18 -1.41
C MET A 226 -4.20 -4.60 -2.35
N GLY A 227 -4.10 -5.14 -3.56
CA GLY A 227 -3.26 -4.58 -4.60
C GLY A 227 -3.82 -3.24 -5.12
N PRO A 228 -2.96 -2.38 -5.69
CA PRO A 228 -3.36 -1.02 -6.07
C PRO A 228 -4.44 -0.98 -7.16
N LEU A 229 -4.37 -1.85 -8.16
CA LEU A 229 -5.32 -1.84 -9.27
C LEU A 229 -6.68 -2.43 -8.86
N ALA A 230 -6.68 -3.47 -8.03
CA ALA A 230 -7.90 -4.01 -7.41
C ALA A 230 -8.55 -3.01 -6.44
N LEU A 231 -7.74 -2.22 -5.72
CA LEU A 231 -8.23 -1.16 -4.84
C LEU A 231 -8.90 -0.03 -5.63
N LEU A 232 -8.32 0.38 -6.75
CA LEU A 232 -8.93 1.36 -7.67
C LEU A 232 -10.29 0.89 -8.17
N ASP A 233 -10.41 -0.37 -8.57
CA ASP A 233 -11.68 -0.96 -8.99
C ASP A 233 -12.72 -1.02 -7.86
N LEU A 234 -12.27 -1.20 -6.62
CA LEU A 234 -13.14 -1.16 -5.43
C LEU A 234 -13.65 0.24 -5.13
N ILE A 235 -12.76 1.25 -5.17
CA ILE A 235 -13.11 2.67 -4.95
C ILE A 235 -14.05 3.15 -6.05
N GLY A 236 -13.79 2.74 -7.27
CA GLY A 236 -14.42 3.20 -8.49
C GLY A 236 -13.50 4.14 -9.26
N LEU A 237 -13.27 3.83 -10.54
CA LEU A 237 -12.31 4.55 -11.39
C LEU A 237 -12.76 5.99 -11.68
N ASP A 238 -14.07 6.24 -11.78
CA ASP A 238 -14.63 7.58 -11.92
C ASP A 238 -14.40 8.44 -10.66
N THR A 239 -14.64 7.88 -9.48
CA THR A 239 -14.33 8.52 -8.20
C THR A 239 -12.81 8.80 -8.09
N SER A 240 -11.99 7.83 -8.45
CA SER A 240 -10.53 7.96 -8.44
C SER A 240 -10.04 9.05 -9.40
N LEU A 241 -10.65 9.14 -10.58
CA LEU A 241 -10.36 10.19 -11.55
C LEU A 241 -10.72 11.58 -11.00
N GLN A 242 -11.89 11.71 -10.36
CA GLN A 242 -12.34 12.98 -9.78
C GLN A 242 -11.42 13.45 -8.66
N ILE A 243 -11.00 12.55 -7.76
CA ILE A 243 -10.07 12.86 -6.66
C ILE A 243 -8.72 13.32 -7.22
N LEU A 244 -8.14 12.57 -8.16
CA LEU A 244 -6.88 12.92 -8.80
C LEU A 244 -6.94 14.25 -9.55
N ASP A 245 -8.02 14.51 -10.30
CA ASP A 245 -8.21 15.79 -10.99
C ASP A 245 -8.29 16.97 -10.01
N THR A 246 -9.00 16.82 -8.89
CA THR A 246 -9.11 17.84 -7.84
C THR A 246 -7.74 18.12 -7.23
N MET A 247 -7.03 17.08 -6.82
CA MET A 247 -5.67 17.20 -6.25
C MET A 247 -4.70 17.84 -7.25
N TYR A 248 -4.78 17.46 -8.53
CA TYR A 248 -3.91 18.02 -9.57
C TYR A 248 -4.22 19.51 -9.86
N ARG A 249 -5.49 19.89 -9.84
CA ARG A 249 -5.88 21.31 -10.02
C ARG A 249 -5.30 22.21 -8.94
N GLU A 250 -5.25 21.73 -7.69
CA GLU A 250 -4.70 22.50 -6.58
C GLU A 250 -3.17 22.46 -6.58
N SER A 251 -2.56 21.28 -6.56
CA SER A 251 -1.12 21.12 -6.35
C SER A 251 -0.28 21.36 -7.61
N ARG A 252 -0.82 21.12 -8.80
CA ARG A 252 -0.08 21.01 -10.06
C ARG A 252 1.05 19.98 -10.01
N ASP A 253 1.02 19.10 -9.04
CA ASP A 253 1.99 18.02 -8.92
C ASP A 253 1.67 16.93 -9.93
N ARG A 254 2.67 16.57 -10.76
CA ARG A 254 2.55 15.52 -11.77
C ARG A 254 2.14 14.17 -11.18
N LEU A 255 2.50 13.90 -9.92
CA LEU A 255 2.11 12.69 -9.20
C LEU A 255 0.59 12.50 -9.18
N HIS A 256 -0.16 13.59 -9.08
CA HIS A 256 -1.62 13.58 -9.05
C HIS A 256 -2.27 13.76 -10.43
N ALA A 257 -1.47 13.98 -11.51
CA ALA A 257 -2.03 14.10 -12.86
C ALA A 257 -2.61 12.75 -13.30
N PRO A 258 -3.94 12.65 -13.52
CA PRO A 258 -4.56 11.36 -13.86
C PRO A 258 -3.98 10.77 -15.14
N SER A 259 -3.64 9.48 -15.11
CA SER A 259 -3.10 8.77 -16.27
C SER A 259 -4.08 8.76 -17.46
N ALA A 260 -3.56 8.64 -18.68
CA ALA A 260 -4.39 8.56 -19.87
C ALA A 260 -5.29 7.30 -19.84
N LEU A 261 -4.75 6.19 -19.38
CA LEU A 261 -5.49 4.93 -19.25
C LEU A 261 -6.69 5.06 -18.32
N LEU A 262 -6.53 5.71 -17.15
CA LEU A 262 -7.64 5.93 -16.21
C LEU A 262 -8.78 6.70 -16.87
N LYS A 263 -8.45 7.80 -17.57
CA LYS A 263 -9.44 8.60 -18.31
C LYS A 263 -10.16 7.78 -19.39
N GLN A 264 -9.44 6.94 -20.12
CA GLN A 264 -10.01 6.07 -21.16
C GLN A 264 -10.93 5.00 -20.57
N LEU A 265 -10.57 4.36 -19.46
CA LEU A 265 -11.41 3.37 -18.79
C LEU A 265 -12.73 4.01 -18.32
N VAL A 266 -12.67 5.18 -17.69
CA VAL A 266 -13.87 5.92 -17.23
C VAL A 266 -14.74 6.32 -18.42
N ALA A 267 -14.16 6.88 -19.48
CA ALA A 267 -14.90 7.24 -20.70
C ALA A 267 -15.56 6.04 -21.38
N ALA A 268 -14.96 4.85 -21.27
CA ALA A 268 -15.52 3.60 -21.78
C ALA A 268 -16.59 2.98 -20.86
N GLY A 269 -16.96 3.63 -19.74
CA GLY A 269 -17.92 3.10 -18.78
C GLY A 269 -17.36 1.97 -17.89
N ARG A 270 -16.06 1.70 -17.97
CA ARG A 270 -15.38 0.71 -17.12
C ARG A 270 -14.98 1.36 -15.80
N THR A 271 -15.94 1.45 -14.89
CA THR A 271 -15.75 2.18 -13.63
C THR A 271 -15.39 1.30 -12.43
N GLY A 272 -14.92 0.08 -12.68
CA GLY A 272 -14.48 -0.86 -11.65
C GLY A 272 -15.57 -1.86 -11.25
N ARG A 273 -15.49 -2.34 -10.00
CA ARG A 273 -16.39 -3.38 -9.49
C ARG A 273 -17.88 -3.03 -9.64
N LYS A 274 -18.24 -1.76 -9.45
CA LYS A 274 -19.65 -1.31 -9.54
C LYS A 274 -20.26 -1.47 -10.92
N SER A 275 -19.46 -1.41 -11.99
CA SER A 275 -19.89 -1.65 -13.37
C SER A 275 -19.62 -3.08 -13.85
N GLY A 276 -18.97 -3.93 -13.03
CA GLY A 276 -18.52 -5.26 -13.40
C GLY A 276 -17.23 -5.28 -14.23
N GLN A 277 -16.69 -4.12 -14.59
CA GLN A 277 -15.46 -3.97 -15.37
C GLN A 277 -14.65 -2.74 -14.95
N GLY A 278 -13.34 -2.91 -14.81
CA GLY A 278 -12.35 -1.87 -14.53
C GLY A 278 -10.99 -2.30 -15.06
N PHE A 279 -9.97 -2.31 -14.21
CA PHE A 279 -8.71 -3.00 -14.46
C PHE A 279 -8.93 -4.51 -14.55
N TYR A 280 -9.85 -5.04 -13.76
CA TYR A 280 -10.29 -6.44 -13.77
C TYR A 280 -11.70 -6.56 -14.33
N SER A 281 -12.03 -7.79 -14.76
CA SER A 281 -13.38 -8.20 -15.09
C SER A 281 -13.98 -8.98 -13.91
N TYR A 282 -15.23 -8.69 -13.57
CA TYR A 282 -15.94 -9.28 -12.43
C TYR A 282 -17.11 -10.14 -12.91
N ALA A 283 -17.49 -11.16 -12.14
CA ALA A 283 -18.58 -12.05 -12.49
C ALA A 283 -19.92 -11.28 -12.67
N GLU A 284 -20.17 -10.33 -11.77
CA GLU A 284 -21.32 -9.42 -11.80
C GLU A 284 -20.97 -8.08 -11.19
N PRO A 285 -21.72 -7.00 -11.47
CA PRO A 285 -21.53 -5.72 -10.79
C PRO A 285 -21.63 -5.84 -9.26
N ASN A 286 -20.71 -5.17 -8.55
CA ASN A 286 -20.58 -5.19 -7.10
C ASN A 286 -20.16 -6.54 -6.47
N VAL A 287 -19.95 -7.59 -7.26
CA VAL A 287 -19.44 -8.88 -6.78
C VAL A 287 -17.90 -8.86 -6.81
N PRO A 288 -17.20 -9.31 -5.74
CA PRO A 288 -15.74 -9.25 -5.67
C PRO A 288 -15.03 -10.33 -6.51
N THR A 289 -15.77 -11.27 -7.09
CA THR A 289 -15.22 -12.40 -7.84
C THR A 289 -14.67 -11.95 -9.18
N VAL A 290 -13.34 -11.91 -9.29
CA VAL A 290 -12.64 -11.66 -10.55
C VAL A 290 -12.76 -12.87 -11.46
N ILE A 291 -13.03 -12.62 -12.75
CA ILE A 291 -13.05 -13.65 -13.80
C ILE A 291 -11.85 -13.48 -14.74
N THR A 292 -11.41 -14.58 -15.33
CA THR A 292 -10.37 -14.58 -16.36
C THR A 292 -10.86 -13.83 -17.60
N ASP A 293 -10.01 -12.97 -18.14
CA ASP A 293 -10.23 -12.25 -19.38
C ASP A 293 -8.99 -12.32 -20.29
N SER A 294 -9.04 -11.65 -21.45
CA SER A 294 -7.94 -11.68 -22.44
C SER A 294 -6.63 -11.02 -21.95
N LEU A 295 -6.66 -10.27 -20.83
CA LEU A 295 -5.50 -9.61 -20.24
C LEU A 295 -4.93 -10.40 -19.07
N THR A 296 -5.66 -11.43 -18.58
CA THR A 296 -5.16 -12.31 -17.52
C THR A 296 -3.96 -13.10 -18.05
N PRO A 297 -2.79 -13.02 -17.40
CA PRO A 297 -1.63 -13.81 -17.79
C PRO A 297 -2.01 -15.29 -17.81
N VAL A 298 -1.54 -16.00 -18.84
CA VAL A 298 -1.72 -17.45 -18.91
C VAL A 298 -1.02 -18.05 -17.69
N THR A 299 -1.80 -18.53 -16.74
CA THR A 299 -1.28 -19.24 -15.56
C THR A 299 -0.56 -20.48 -16.07
N ARG A 300 0.76 -20.45 -16.09
CA ARG A 300 1.54 -21.65 -16.34
C ARG A 300 1.35 -22.52 -15.11
N GLU A 301 0.90 -23.76 -15.33
CA GLU A 301 0.67 -24.71 -14.26
C GLU A 301 1.92 -24.75 -13.35
N SER A 302 1.73 -24.55 -12.06
CA SER A 302 2.79 -24.64 -11.04
C SER A 302 3.42 -26.04 -10.92
N SER A 303 3.00 -26.97 -11.76
CA SER A 303 3.44 -28.37 -11.82
C SER A 303 4.59 -28.62 -12.82
N VAL A 304 5.01 -27.59 -13.59
CA VAL A 304 6.10 -27.76 -14.55
C VAL A 304 7.44 -27.70 -13.82
N ASP A 305 8.22 -28.77 -13.93
CA ASP A 305 9.58 -28.84 -13.39
C ASP A 305 10.42 -27.67 -13.93
N SER A 306 11.14 -27.01 -13.04
CA SER A 306 12.07 -25.93 -13.42
C SER A 306 13.28 -26.44 -14.21
N GLY A 307 13.60 -27.72 -14.07
CA GLY A 307 14.85 -28.31 -14.54
C GLY A 307 16.10 -27.72 -13.85
N ILE A 308 15.91 -27.05 -12.69
CA ILE A 308 16.98 -26.48 -11.87
C ILE A 308 17.03 -27.26 -10.57
N THR A 309 18.06 -28.07 -10.41
CA THR A 309 18.23 -28.95 -9.23
C THR A 309 19.46 -28.60 -8.41
N ARG A 310 20.42 -27.89 -9.00
CA ARG A 310 21.71 -27.53 -8.38
C ARG A 310 21.94 -26.03 -8.54
N VAL A 311 22.03 -25.32 -7.44
CA VAL A 311 22.18 -23.86 -7.42
C VAL A 311 23.43 -23.46 -6.65
N ALA A 312 24.27 -22.63 -7.25
CA ALA A 312 25.30 -21.92 -6.50
C ALA A 312 24.77 -20.60 -5.97
N VAL A 313 25.06 -20.28 -4.71
CA VAL A 313 24.79 -18.97 -4.09
C VAL A 313 26.13 -18.30 -3.78
N ILE A 314 26.35 -17.13 -4.37
CA ILE A 314 27.60 -16.38 -4.17
C ILE A 314 27.41 -15.38 -3.03
N GLY A 315 28.11 -15.60 -1.93
CA GLY A 315 28.01 -14.72 -0.76
C GLY A 315 27.74 -15.48 0.55
N SER A 316 27.91 -14.81 1.67
CA SER A 316 27.72 -15.35 3.02
C SER A 316 27.02 -14.37 3.98
N GLY A 317 26.44 -13.29 3.45
CA GLY A 317 25.66 -12.32 4.21
C GLY A 317 24.25 -12.84 4.57
N THR A 318 23.45 -11.99 5.22
CA THR A 318 22.09 -12.33 5.66
C THR A 318 21.21 -12.79 4.49
N MET A 319 21.25 -12.10 3.36
CA MET A 319 20.46 -12.48 2.18
C MET A 319 20.94 -13.81 1.59
N ALA A 320 22.25 -13.96 1.37
CA ALA A 320 22.81 -15.22 0.85
C ALA A 320 22.42 -16.41 1.74
N THR A 321 22.61 -16.31 3.06
CA THR A 321 22.21 -17.34 4.03
C THR A 321 20.71 -17.64 3.98
N GLY A 322 19.88 -16.60 3.87
CA GLY A 322 18.42 -16.75 3.72
C GLY A 322 18.02 -17.47 2.42
N ILE A 323 18.66 -17.13 1.30
CA ILE A 323 18.41 -17.77 -0.01
C ILE A 323 18.86 -19.25 0.02
N VAL A 324 20.05 -19.54 0.57
CA VAL A 324 20.52 -20.93 0.79
C VAL A 324 19.50 -21.71 1.61
N SER A 325 18.96 -21.11 2.68
CA SER A 325 17.94 -21.75 3.52
C SER A 325 16.66 -22.09 2.73
N VAL A 326 16.17 -21.16 1.91
CA VAL A 326 14.95 -21.36 1.10
C VAL A 326 15.17 -22.47 0.06
N LEU A 327 16.27 -22.43 -0.67
CA LEU A 327 16.61 -23.42 -1.70
C LEU A 327 16.73 -24.84 -1.11
N ALA A 328 17.51 -24.97 -0.03
CA ALA A 328 17.73 -26.28 0.63
C ALA A 328 16.43 -26.87 1.21
N ALA A 329 15.57 -26.04 1.81
CA ALA A 329 14.26 -26.44 2.30
C ALA A 329 13.31 -26.84 1.16
N GLY A 330 13.43 -26.21 -0.01
CA GLY A 330 12.68 -26.51 -1.23
C GLY A 330 13.21 -27.71 -2.04
N GLY A 331 14.20 -28.44 -1.52
CA GLY A 331 14.71 -29.67 -2.14
C GLY A 331 15.87 -29.50 -3.13
N VAL A 332 16.40 -28.28 -3.28
CA VAL A 332 17.50 -27.96 -4.19
C VAL A 332 18.86 -28.23 -3.54
N LEU A 333 19.80 -28.79 -4.31
CA LEU A 333 21.20 -28.91 -3.89
C LEU A 333 21.87 -27.55 -4.02
N VAL A 334 22.47 -27.06 -2.92
CA VAL A 334 23.04 -25.71 -2.87
C VAL A 334 24.51 -25.75 -2.55
N THR A 335 25.30 -25.10 -3.39
CA THR A 335 26.73 -24.83 -3.11
C THR A 335 26.92 -23.34 -2.83
N ALA A 336 27.25 -22.98 -1.59
CA ALA A 336 27.53 -21.59 -1.25
C ALA A 336 29.01 -21.27 -1.47
N LEU A 337 29.29 -20.38 -2.42
CA LEU A 337 30.63 -19.85 -2.65
C LEU A 337 30.88 -18.68 -1.70
N THR A 338 31.84 -18.85 -0.81
CA THR A 338 32.22 -17.86 0.20
C THR A 338 33.67 -17.43 0.04
N ARG A 339 34.06 -16.34 0.69
CA ARG A 339 35.42 -15.79 0.57
C ARG A 339 36.46 -16.52 1.45
N SER A 340 36.07 -17.36 2.41
CA SER A 340 36.96 -18.07 3.33
C SER A 340 36.22 -19.17 4.09
N GLU A 341 36.96 -20.14 4.60
CA GLU A 341 36.46 -21.21 5.46
C GLU A 341 35.70 -20.68 6.71
N GLN A 342 36.20 -19.59 7.28
CA GLN A 342 35.52 -18.93 8.40
C GLN A 342 34.09 -18.47 8.00
N ARG A 343 33.94 -17.91 6.82
CA ARG A 343 32.60 -17.49 6.30
C ARG A 343 31.70 -18.68 5.97
N SER A 344 32.30 -19.77 5.47
CA SER A 344 31.62 -21.05 5.25
C SER A 344 31.06 -21.60 6.55
N SER A 345 31.86 -21.62 7.59
CA SER A 345 31.49 -22.10 8.93
C SER A 345 30.37 -21.22 9.54
N GLN A 346 30.51 -19.90 9.49
CA GLN A 346 29.49 -18.94 9.96
C GLN A 346 28.16 -19.12 9.26
N LEU A 347 28.16 -19.35 7.95
CA LEU A 347 26.93 -19.60 7.17
C LEU A 347 26.26 -20.89 7.65
N ARG A 348 27.01 -22.00 7.78
CA ARG A 348 26.47 -23.28 8.24
C ARG A 348 25.93 -23.19 9.69
N GLU A 349 26.63 -22.56 10.61
CA GLU A 349 26.17 -22.32 11.98
C GLU A 349 24.87 -21.51 12.03
N SER A 350 24.77 -20.48 11.19
CA SER A 350 23.58 -19.65 11.09
C SER A 350 22.36 -20.43 10.58
N LEU A 351 22.55 -21.30 9.57
CA LEU A 351 21.52 -22.19 9.06
C LEU A 351 21.08 -23.20 10.13
N GLU A 352 22.04 -23.88 10.76
CA GLU A 352 21.77 -24.86 11.81
C GLU A 352 20.99 -24.24 12.97
N LYS A 353 21.43 -23.07 13.44
CA LYS A 353 20.73 -22.31 14.49
C LYS A 353 19.32 -21.92 14.09
N SER A 354 19.14 -21.48 12.85
CA SER A 354 17.82 -21.07 12.33
C SER A 354 16.87 -22.27 12.28
N TRP A 355 17.29 -23.38 11.70
CA TRP A 355 16.47 -24.59 11.59
C TRP A 355 16.25 -25.28 12.94
N SER A 356 17.22 -25.26 13.86
CA SER A 356 17.02 -25.76 15.23
C SER A 356 15.90 -25.03 15.95
N LYS A 357 15.81 -23.71 15.79
CA LYS A 357 14.68 -22.92 16.32
C LYS A 357 13.33 -23.30 15.70
N LEU A 358 13.31 -23.74 14.44
CA LEU A 358 12.08 -24.22 13.79
C LEU A 358 11.68 -25.60 14.33
N VAL A 359 12.65 -26.48 14.63
CA VAL A 359 12.40 -27.76 15.30
C VAL A 359 11.84 -27.54 16.71
N GLU A 360 12.47 -26.66 17.50
CA GLU A 360 12.00 -26.30 18.86
C GLU A 360 10.55 -25.76 18.86
N LYS A 361 10.16 -25.04 17.77
CA LYS A 361 8.79 -24.54 17.59
C LYS A 361 7.83 -25.55 16.95
N GLY A 362 8.27 -26.78 16.70
CA GLY A 362 7.47 -27.82 16.06
C GLY A 362 7.07 -27.52 14.61
N ARG A 363 7.79 -26.62 13.92
CA ARG A 363 7.49 -26.25 12.52
C ARG A 363 8.11 -27.20 11.50
N ILE A 364 9.21 -27.83 11.85
CA ILE A 364 9.88 -28.88 11.07
C ILE A 364 10.33 -30.00 12.01
N SER A 365 10.54 -31.21 11.48
CA SER A 365 11.11 -32.31 12.24
C SER A 365 12.65 -32.26 12.28
N SER A 366 13.27 -33.04 13.20
CA SER A 366 14.72 -33.18 13.23
C SER A 366 15.28 -33.87 11.97
N GLU A 367 14.52 -34.78 11.38
CA GLU A 367 14.85 -35.44 10.12
C GLU A 367 14.87 -34.43 8.98
N GLN A 368 13.85 -33.57 8.87
CA GLN A 368 13.81 -32.49 7.87
C GLN A 368 14.99 -31.53 8.02
N LYS A 369 15.33 -31.14 9.27
CA LYS A 369 16.52 -30.31 9.51
C LYS A 369 17.79 -30.97 8.94
N ASN A 370 17.99 -32.28 9.22
CA ASN A 370 19.15 -33.01 8.74
C ASN A 370 19.17 -33.13 7.20
N GLU A 371 18.01 -33.34 6.57
CA GLU A 371 17.90 -33.32 5.11
C GLU A 371 18.27 -31.98 4.52
N TYR A 372 17.82 -30.86 5.12
CA TYR A 372 18.17 -29.51 4.65
C TYR A 372 19.68 -29.26 4.76
N LEU A 373 20.29 -29.64 5.88
CA LEU A 373 21.75 -29.53 6.08
C LEU A 373 22.54 -30.38 5.07
N ALA A 374 22.07 -31.56 4.76
CA ALA A 374 22.72 -32.46 3.78
C ALA A 374 22.71 -31.91 2.33
N ARG A 375 21.75 -31.02 2.00
CA ARG A 375 21.67 -30.36 0.68
C ARG A 375 22.59 -29.16 0.55
N VAL A 376 23.27 -28.70 1.64
CA VAL A 376 24.10 -27.52 1.62
C VAL A 376 25.57 -27.90 1.62
N GLN A 377 26.28 -27.49 0.59
CA GLN A 377 27.73 -27.53 0.48
C GLN A 377 28.30 -26.10 0.50
N THR A 378 29.60 -25.98 0.85
CA THR A 378 30.29 -24.71 0.79
C THR A 378 31.63 -24.90 0.06
N CYS A 379 32.03 -23.90 -0.72
CA CYS A 379 33.32 -23.86 -1.39
C CYS A 379 33.93 -22.45 -1.31
N GLU A 380 35.22 -22.33 -1.61
CA GLU A 380 35.94 -21.06 -1.62
C GLU A 380 36.48 -20.70 -3.00
N SER A 381 36.44 -21.65 -3.91
CA SER A 381 36.89 -21.47 -5.30
C SER A 381 35.73 -21.56 -6.29
N ALA A 382 35.65 -20.62 -7.21
CA ALA A 382 34.71 -20.69 -8.32
C ALA A 382 34.95 -21.91 -9.22
N GLN A 383 36.16 -22.45 -9.24
CA GLN A 383 36.50 -23.66 -9.98
C GLN A 383 35.72 -24.90 -9.50
N ASP A 384 35.35 -24.93 -8.21
CA ASP A 384 34.60 -26.05 -7.62
C ASP A 384 33.13 -26.10 -8.10
N LEU A 385 32.65 -25.04 -8.74
CA LEU A 385 31.30 -24.96 -9.30
C LEU A 385 31.19 -25.60 -10.72
N VAL A 386 32.31 -25.88 -11.39
CA VAL A 386 32.33 -26.36 -12.77
C VAL A 386 31.62 -27.71 -12.88
N GLY A 387 30.59 -27.80 -13.73
CA GLY A 387 29.77 -29.00 -13.93
C GLY A 387 28.85 -29.36 -12.76
N GLN A 388 28.76 -28.51 -11.75
CA GLN A 388 28.02 -28.77 -10.51
C GLN A 388 26.74 -27.93 -10.37
N VAL A 389 26.46 -27.01 -11.29
CA VAL A 389 25.38 -26.02 -11.14
C VAL A 389 24.58 -25.80 -12.42
N ASP A 390 23.27 -25.58 -12.24
CA ASP A 390 22.32 -25.23 -13.29
C ASP A 390 22.01 -23.73 -13.26
N LEU A 391 22.13 -23.11 -12.06
CA LEU A 391 21.86 -21.69 -11.82
C LEU A 391 22.88 -21.14 -10.80
N VAL A 392 23.35 -19.94 -11.04
CA VAL A 392 24.16 -19.16 -10.06
C VAL A 392 23.33 -17.97 -9.60
N ILE A 393 23.15 -17.81 -8.27
CA ILE A 393 22.50 -16.65 -7.66
C ILE A 393 23.56 -15.83 -6.91
N GLU A 394 23.82 -14.62 -7.33
CA GLU A 394 24.73 -13.70 -6.66
C GLU A 394 23.99 -12.91 -5.58
N ALA A 395 24.53 -12.87 -4.36
CA ALA A 395 23.99 -12.18 -3.18
C ALA A 395 25.12 -11.52 -2.35
N ILE A 396 25.98 -10.73 -3.03
CA ILE A 396 27.07 -9.97 -2.42
C ILE A 396 26.64 -8.51 -2.14
N ALA A 397 27.60 -7.62 -1.85
CA ALA A 397 27.33 -6.19 -1.63
C ALA A 397 26.64 -5.53 -2.84
N GLU A 398 25.77 -4.56 -2.57
CA GLU A 398 24.97 -3.85 -3.60
C GLU A 398 25.83 -2.79 -4.31
N GLU A 399 26.85 -3.25 -4.99
CA GLU A 399 27.81 -2.44 -5.74
C GLU A 399 28.02 -3.05 -7.13
N LEU A 400 27.90 -2.23 -8.19
CA LEU A 400 27.94 -2.69 -9.57
C LEU A 400 29.28 -3.36 -9.93
N GLY A 401 30.41 -2.73 -9.59
CA GLY A 401 31.76 -3.22 -9.93
C GLY A 401 32.01 -4.65 -9.45
N PRO A 402 31.91 -4.94 -8.13
CA PRO A 402 32.07 -6.29 -7.59
C PRO A 402 31.14 -7.34 -8.19
N LYS A 403 29.88 -6.96 -8.52
CA LYS A 403 28.93 -7.87 -9.18
C LYS A 403 29.38 -8.21 -10.61
N CYS A 404 29.80 -7.20 -11.39
CA CYS A 404 30.33 -7.41 -12.73
C CYS A 404 31.61 -8.27 -12.74
N GLU A 405 32.52 -8.04 -11.78
CA GLU A 405 33.77 -8.79 -11.66
C GLU A 405 33.52 -10.28 -11.40
N ILE A 406 32.65 -10.60 -10.43
CA ILE A 406 32.37 -12.02 -10.10
C ILE A 406 31.68 -12.72 -11.27
N PHE A 407 30.69 -12.07 -11.94
CA PHE A 407 30.03 -12.68 -13.08
C PHE A 407 30.98 -12.85 -14.28
N SER A 408 31.85 -11.90 -14.56
CA SER A 408 32.89 -12.04 -15.61
C SER A 408 33.86 -13.19 -15.33
N GLN A 409 34.17 -13.43 -14.06
CA GLN A 409 35.00 -14.56 -13.64
C GLN A 409 34.27 -15.88 -13.87
N LEU A 410 33.02 -15.99 -13.42
CA LEU A 410 32.20 -17.20 -13.55
C LEU A 410 31.85 -17.51 -15.00
N ASP A 411 31.67 -16.49 -15.84
CA ASP A 411 31.38 -16.65 -17.26
C ASP A 411 32.47 -17.39 -18.02
N ARG A 412 33.73 -17.18 -17.64
CA ARG A 412 34.90 -17.88 -18.23
C ARG A 412 35.07 -19.31 -17.75
N LEU A 413 34.48 -19.66 -16.61
CA LEU A 413 34.67 -20.98 -15.95
C LEU A 413 33.50 -21.94 -16.21
N LEU A 414 32.27 -21.43 -16.19
CA LEU A 414 31.08 -22.26 -16.22
C LEU A 414 30.55 -22.49 -17.62
N PRO A 415 29.94 -23.66 -17.90
CA PRO A 415 29.29 -23.97 -19.17
C PRO A 415 28.28 -22.86 -19.60
N ALA A 416 28.10 -22.69 -20.91
CA ALA A 416 27.28 -21.62 -21.48
C ALA A 416 25.78 -21.76 -21.16
N ASP A 417 25.31 -22.96 -20.82
CA ASP A 417 23.92 -23.25 -20.48
C ASP A 417 23.53 -22.89 -19.04
N VAL A 418 24.51 -22.60 -18.19
CA VAL A 418 24.26 -22.17 -16.79
C VAL A 418 23.60 -20.79 -16.76
N ILE A 419 22.50 -20.69 -16.04
CA ILE A 419 21.76 -19.44 -15.84
C ILE A 419 22.48 -18.59 -14.77
N PHE A 420 22.61 -17.29 -14.99
CA PHE A 420 23.10 -16.33 -14.01
C PHE A 420 21.98 -15.44 -13.49
N ALA A 421 21.96 -15.24 -12.17
CA ALA A 421 20.96 -14.40 -11.52
C ALA A 421 21.60 -13.48 -10.48
N SER A 422 21.24 -12.20 -10.50
CA SER A 422 21.60 -11.25 -9.45
C SER A 422 20.41 -11.02 -8.49
N THR A 423 20.69 -10.87 -7.19
CA THR A 423 19.67 -10.49 -6.20
C THR A 423 19.66 -8.99 -5.93
N THR A 424 20.18 -8.20 -6.85
CA THR A 424 20.15 -6.73 -6.73
C THR A 424 18.74 -6.23 -6.44
N SER A 425 18.63 -5.20 -5.62
CA SER A 425 17.35 -4.54 -5.31
C SER A 425 17.11 -3.25 -6.08
N SER A 426 18.18 -2.73 -6.73
CA SER A 426 18.12 -1.40 -7.33
C SER A 426 19.05 -1.18 -8.52
N LEU A 427 20.08 -2.01 -8.68
CA LEU A 427 21.01 -1.89 -9.82
C LEU A 427 20.38 -2.47 -11.09
N SER A 428 20.76 -1.93 -12.25
CA SER A 428 20.33 -2.43 -13.56
C SER A 428 20.86 -3.85 -13.80
N VAL A 429 19.96 -4.79 -14.03
CA VAL A 429 20.30 -6.19 -14.28
C VAL A 429 21.04 -6.33 -15.62
N ILE A 430 20.64 -5.55 -16.65
CA ILE A 430 21.31 -5.58 -17.96
C ILE A 430 22.75 -5.04 -17.89
N GLU A 431 23.04 -4.04 -17.02
CA GLU A 431 24.42 -3.57 -16.84
C GLU A 431 25.32 -4.65 -16.25
N ILE A 432 24.78 -5.44 -15.30
CA ILE A 432 25.53 -6.58 -14.74
C ILE A 432 25.67 -7.67 -15.82
N ALA A 433 24.60 -8.00 -16.54
CA ALA A 433 24.59 -9.02 -17.59
C ALA A 433 25.59 -8.71 -18.72
N ALA A 434 25.75 -7.43 -19.08
CA ALA A 434 26.69 -6.97 -20.12
C ALA A 434 28.17 -7.23 -19.76
N SER A 435 28.48 -7.56 -18.50
CA SER A 435 29.82 -8.02 -18.12
C SER A 435 30.11 -9.48 -18.48
N THR A 436 29.14 -10.21 -19.05
CA THR A 436 29.21 -11.62 -19.43
C THR A 436 28.97 -11.82 -20.92
N SER A 437 29.30 -13.00 -21.43
CA SER A 437 29.04 -13.40 -22.84
C SER A 437 27.68 -14.08 -23.02
N ARG A 438 26.82 -14.15 -21.94
CA ARG A 438 25.54 -14.88 -21.92
C ARG A 438 24.38 -14.01 -21.39
N MET A 439 24.23 -12.80 -21.91
CA MET A 439 23.17 -11.87 -21.50
C MET A 439 21.78 -12.49 -21.63
N GLU A 440 21.57 -13.36 -22.59
CA GLU A 440 20.32 -14.08 -22.81
C GLU A 440 19.99 -15.10 -21.71
N ARG A 441 21.00 -15.54 -20.95
CA ARG A 441 20.87 -16.44 -19.79
C ARG A 441 21.03 -15.73 -18.46
N PHE A 442 20.88 -14.40 -18.47
CA PHE A 442 20.98 -13.57 -17.27
C PHE A 442 19.60 -13.04 -16.85
N ILE A 443 19.33 -13.05 -15.53
CA ILE A 443 18.04 -12.64 -14.95
C ILE A 443 18.24 -12.00 -13.58
N GLY A 444 17.31 -11.14 -13.14
CA GLY A 444 17.20 -10.72 -11.75
C GLY A 444 16.28 -11.66 -10.97
N ILE A 445 16.68 -12.07 -9.75
CA ILE A 445 15.83 -12.82 -8.81
C ILE A 445 15.88 -12.09 -7.47
N HIS A 446 15.00 -11.14 -7.29
CA HIS A 446 14.99 -10.27 -6.12
C HIS A 446 14.17 -10.88 -4.98
N PHE A 447 14.87 -11.36 -3.95
CA PHE A 447 14.28 -11.84 -2.69
C PHE A 447 14.13 -10.70 -1.69
N PHE A 448 13.06 -10.71 -0.93
CA PHE A 448 12.84 -9.76 0.16
C PHE A 448 13.38 -10.29 1.49
N ASN A 449 13.92 -9.38 2.30
CA ASN A 449 14.49 -9.72 3.61
C ASN A 449 13.41 -9.77 4.71
N PRO A 450 13.31 -10.82 5.52
CA PRO A 450 14.10 -12.07 5.51
C PRO A 450 13.59 -13.08 4.46
N ALA A 451 14.47 -13.56 3.58
CA ALA A 451 14.10 -14.46 2.48
C ALA A 451 13.29 -15.71 2.90
N PRO A 452 13.54 -16.37 4.04
CA PRO A 452 12.72 -17.50 4.47
C PRO A 452 11.28 -17.13 4.83
N ILE A 453 11.01 -15.89 5.23
CA ILE A 453 9.70 -15.42 5.72
C ILE A 453 8.89 -14.76 4.61
N MET A 454 9.52 -13.87 3.86
CA MET A 454 8.83 -13.10 2.82
C MET A 454 8.37 -14.02 1.68
N PRO A 455 7.08 -13.97 1.34
CA PRO A 455 6.55 -14.85 0.29
C PRO A 455 6.92 -14.41 -1.13
N LEU A 456 7.13 -13.11 -1.35
CA LEU A 456 7.35 -12.51 -2.67
C LEU A 456 8.77 -12.72 -3.18
N VAL A 457 8.89 -12.98 -4.50
CA VAL A 457 10.15 -12.89 -5.26
C VAL A 457 9.87 -12.23 -6.60
N GLU A 458 10.58 -11.15 -6.91
CA GLU A 458 10.49 -10.49 -8.22
C GLU A 458 11.45 -11.17 -9.21
N ILE A 459 10.92 -11.59 -10.35
CA ILE A 459 11.63 -12.15 -11.49
C ILE A 459 11.79 -11.03 -12.53
N VAL A 460 13.01 -10.57 -12.69
CA VAL A 460 13.34 -9.37 -13.48
C VAL A 460 14.01 -9.76 -14.78
N SER A 461 13.29 -9.60 -15.88
CA SER A 461 13.83 -9.88 -17.23
C SER A 461 14.41 -8.63 -17.85
N THR A 462 15.59 -8.76 -18.46
CA THR A 462 16.20 -7.72 -19.28
C THR A 462 15.67 -7.79 -20.72
N VAL A 463 16.07 -6.82 -21.54
CA VAL A 463 15.76 -6.84 -22.99
C VAL A 463 16.44 -8.01 -23.73
N ALA A 464 17.45 -8.64 -23.12
CA ALA A 464 18.19 -9.76 -23.69
C ALA A 464 17.74 -11.12 -23.14
N THR A 465 17.10 -11.18 -21.96
CA THR A 465 16.77 -12.44 -21.27
C THR A 465 15.83 -13.30 -22.10
N GLU A 466 16.20 -14.55 -22.35
CA GLU A 466 15.36 -15.52 -23.05
C GLU A 466 14.11 -15.91 -22.22
N SER A 467 12.99 -16.09 -22.91
CA SER A 467 11.72 -16.49 -22.27
C SER A 467 11.82 -17.82 -21.52
N GLU A 468 12.66 -18.76 -21.99
CA GLU A 468 12.91 -20.05 -21.31
C GLU A 468 13.51 -19.83 -19.91
N VAL A 469 14.46 -18.90 -19.79
CA VAL A 469 15.12 -18.55 -18.52
C VAL A 469 14.10 -17.99 -17.53
N VAL A 470 13.24 -17.08 -18.00
CA VAL A 470 12.14 -16.53 -17.17
C VAL A 470 11.22 -17.63 -16.67
N ILE A 471 10.83 -18.57 -17.56
CA ILE A 471 9.93 -19.69 -17.21
C ILE A 471 10.58 -20.58 -16.17
N ARG A 472 11.82 -21.02 -16.40
CA ARG A 472 12.55 -21.91 -15.50
C ARG A 472 12.73 -21.30 -14.11
N CYS A 473 13.13 -20.03 -14.03
CA CYS A 473 13.29 -19.33 -12.76
C CYS A 473 11.94 -19.10 -12.05
N THR A 474 10.88 -18.76 -12.79
CA THR A 474 9.52 -18.64 -12.23
C THR A 474 9.05 -19.98 -11.63
N ASN A 475 9.24 -21.09 -12.34
CA ASN A 475 8.89 -22.43 -11.85
C ASN A 475 9.71 -22.82 -10.61
N LEU A 476 11.01 -22.52 -10.58
CA LEU A 476 11.83 -22.73 -9.40
C LEU A 476 11.24 -21.99 -8.19
N ILE A 477 10.89 -20.71 -8.32
CA ILE A 477 10.34 -19.93 -7.22
C ILE A 477 8.99 -20.51 -6.74
N HIS A 478 8.14 -21.00 -7.65
CA HIS A 478 6.93 -21.73 -7.27
C HIS A 478 7.25 -23.03 -6.51
N GLN A 479 8.22 -23.84 -6.96
CA GLN A 479 8.66 -25.06 -6.28
C GLN A 479 9.17 -24.78 -4.86
N LEU A 480 9.78 -23.63 -4.64
CA LEU A 480 10.22 -23.14 -3.33
C LEU A 480 9.07 -22.67 -2.41
N GLY A 481 7.81 -22.75 -2.87
CA GLY A 481 6.63 -22.29 -2.12
C GLY A 481 6.55 -20.77 -2.00
N LYS A 482 7.24 -20.03 -2.87
CA LYS A 482 7.21 -18.59 -2.95
C LYS A 482 6.26 -18.11 -4.05
N LYS A 483 5.93 -16.82 -4.01
CA LYS A 483 5.09 -16.16 -5.01
C LYS A 483 6.00 -15.37 -5.96
N PRO A 484 6.25 -15.85 -7.19
CA PRO A 484 6.95 -15.05 -8.19
C PRO A 484 6.01 -14.01 -8.78
N VAL A 485 6.55 -12.82 -9.07
CA VAL A 485 5.96 -11.80 -9.92
C VAL A 485 6.97 -11.42 -10.99
N GLN A 486 6.52 -11.08 -12.19
CA GLN A 486 7.38 -10.78 -13.33
C GLN A 486 7.35 -9.30 -13.65
N CYS A 487 8.54 -8.73 -13.91
CA CYS A 487 8.67 -7.36 -14.40
C CYS A 487 9.89 -7.23 -15.31
N SER A 488 9.96 -6.10 -16.01
CA SER A 488 11.14 -5.72 -16.79
C SER A 488 12.25 -5.15 -15.91
N ASP A 489 13.48 -5.07 -16.44
CA ASP A 489 14.63 -4.44 -15.76
C ASP A 489 14.46 -2.91 -15.72
N ARG A 490 14.28 -2.39 -14.52
CA ARG A 490 14.14 -0.96 -14.21
C ARG A 490 14.45 -0.75 -12.73
N ALA A 491 15.01 0.39 -12.34
CA ALA A 491 15.35 0.66 -10.95
C ALA A 491 14.16 0.45 -9.99
N GLY A 492 14.41 -0.32 -8.95
CA GLY A 492 13.42 -0.60 -7.89
C GLY A 492 12.31 -1.58 -8.27
N PHE A 493 12.34 -2.14 -9.46
CA PHE A 493 11.39 -3.14 -9.96
C PHE A 493 9.93 -2.72 -9.75
N ILE A 494 9.07 -3.57 -9.13
CA ILE A 494 7.68 -3.18 -8.81
C ILE A 494 7.62 -2.56 -7.41
N VAL A 495 8.06 -3.31 -6.41
CA VAL A 495 7.84 -2.93 -5.00
C VAL A 495 8.54 -1.62 -4.65
N ASN A 496 9.85 -1.54 -4.87
CA ASN A 496 10.61 -0.35 -4.48
C ASN A 496 10.22 0.88 -5.32
N ALA A 497 9.90 0.68 -6.62
CA ALA A 497 9.48 1.77 -7.51
C ALA A 497 8.11 2.37 -7.12
N LEU A 498 7.25 1.63 -6.43
CA LEU A 498 5.98 2.13 -5.92
C LEU A 498 6.06 2.57 -4.44
N LEU A 499 6.78 1.81 -3.62
CA LEU A 499 6.86 2.04 -2.18
C LEU A 499 7.67 3.29 -1.81
N PHE A 500 8.88 3.43 -2.37
CA PHE A 500 9.78 4.51 -1.93
C PHE A 500 9.34 5.91 -2.34
N PRO A 501 8.73 6.15 -3.51
CA PRO A 501 8.10 7.44 -3.79
C PRO A 501 6.97 7.78 -2.81
N TYR A 502 6.13 6.82 -2.46
CA TYR A 502 5.10 7.00 -1.43
C TYR A 502 5.71 7.38 -0.07
N LEU A 503 6.77 6.68 0.37
CA LEU A 503 7.48 7.00 1.62
C LEU A 503 8.13 8.40 1.56
N ASN A 504 8.74 8.76 0.43
CA ASN A 504 9.35 10.07 0.22
C ASN A 504 8.31 11.20 0.25
N ASN A 505 7.11 10.98 -0.28
CA ASN A 505 5.99 11.92 -0.21
C ASN A 505 5.49 12.10 1.23
N ALA A 506 5.47 11.04 2.04
CA ALA A 506 5.15 11.16 3.47
C ALA A 506 6.18 12.04 4.21
N ILE A 507 7.48 11.89 3.88
CA ILE A 507 8.53 12.75 4.43
C ILE A 507 8.32 14.21 3.98
N ALA A 508 8.00 14.45 2.70
CA ALA A 508 7.71 15.78 2.18
C ALA A 508 6.54 16.44 2.91
N MET A 509 5.48 15.67 3.17
CA MET A 509 4.29 16.12 3.91
C MET A 509 4.64 16.57 5.34
N ALA A 510 5.42 15.77 6.08
CA ALA A 510 5.88 16.10 7.42
C ALA A 510 6.85 17.29 7.41
N SER A 511 7.79 17.35 6.47
CA SER A 511 8.75 18.44 6.31
C SER A 511 8.09 19.79 6.01
N ALA A 512 6.94 19.77 5.33
CA ALA A 512 6.12 20.94 5.08
C ALA A 512 5.26 21.36 6.30
N ASN A 513 5.39 20.69 7.45
CA ASN A 513 4.55 20.87 8.64
C ASN A 513 3.04 20.73 8.35
N TYR A 514 2.68 19.88 7.38
CA TYR A 514 1.29 19.67 7.03
C TYR A 514 0.57 18.80 8.06
N ALA A 515 1.24 17.76 8.53
CA ALA A 515 0.79 16.90 9.62
C ALA A 515 1.99 16.34 10.39
N SER A 516 1.77 15.88 11.61
CA SER A 516 2.81 15.22 12.41
C SER A 516 3.14 13.82 11.84
N ILE A 517 4.33 13.33 12.19
CA ILE A 517 4.76 11.96 11.83
C ILE A 517 3.75 10.92 12.37
N GLU A 518 3.27 11.13 13.59
CA GLU A 518 2.31 10.27 14.26
C GLU A 518 0.95 10.27 13.55
N ASP A 519 0.49 11.43 13.12
CA ASP A 519 -0.78 11.59 12.41
C ASP A 519 -0.74 10.94 11.02
N ILE A 520 0.36 11.13 10.28
CA ILE A 520 0.56 10.50 8.97
C ILE A 520 0.58 8.98 9.10
N ASP A 521 1.33 8.43 10.07
CA ASP A 521 1.35 6.99 10.32
C ASP A 521 -0.04 6.45 10.73
N THR A 522 -0.77 7.19 11.55
CA THR A 522 -2.12 6.84 11.98
C THR A 522 -3.10 6.84 10.81
N ALA A 523 -3.04 7.87 9.96
CA ALA A 523 -3.88 7.99 8.78
C ALA A 523 -3.71 6.79 7.84
N MET A 524 -2.48 6.38 7.55
CA MET A 524 -2.24 5.27 6.65
C MET A 524 -2.58 3.91 7.28
N LYS A 525 -2.33 3.73 8.58
CA LYS A 525 -2.70 2.49 9.28
C LYS A 525 -4.21 2.32 9.43
N LEU A 526 -4.88 3.33 9.92
CA LEU A 526 -6.30 3.24 10.26
C LEU A 526 -7.22 3.63 9.09
N GLY A 527 -6.81 4.55 8.22
CA GLY A 527 -7.58 4.97 7.06
C GLY A 527 -7.43 4.03 5.86
N CYS A 528 -6.21 3.56 5.60
CA CYS A 528 -5.91 2.70 4.46
C CYS A 528 -5.71 1.22 4.84
N GLY A 529 -5.70 0.88 6.13
CA GLY A 529 -5.51 -0.50 6.61
C GLY A 529 -4.08 -1.02 6.42
N TYR A 530 -3.09 -0.14 6.30
CA TYR A 530 -1.70 -0.55 6.13
C TYR A 530 -1.14 -1.17 7.42
N PRO A 531 -0.28 -2.20 7.34
CA PRO A 531 0.25 -2.88 8.52
C PRO A 531 1.18 -1.99 9.35
N MET A 532 1.84 -1.03 8.70
CA MET A 532 2.71 -0.03 9.30
C MET A 532 2.49 1.34 8.65
N GLY A 533 2.68 2.40 9.43
CA GLY A 533 2.75 3.74 8.88
C GLY A 533 4.07 3.99 8.13
N PRO A 534 4.13 5.02 7.26
CA PRO A 534 5.31 5.27 6.43
C PRO A 534 6.58 5.53 7.22
N PHE A 535 6.52 6.26 8.32
CA PHE A 535 7.70 6.56 9.15
C PHE A 535 8.13 5.37 10.00
N GLU A 536 7.16 4.59 10.49
CA GLU A 536 7.46 3.33 11.16
C GLU A 536 8.18 2.36 10.22
N LEU A 537 7.74 2.28 8.96
CA LEU A 537 8.35 1.43 7.93
C LEU A 537 9.74 1.91 7.54
N LEU A 538 9.95 3.22 7.35
CA LEU A 538 11.26 3.82 7.09
C LEU A 538 12.28 3.46 8.16
N ASP A 539 11.90 3.56 9.44
CA ASP A 539 12.79 3.22 10.56
C ASP A 539 13.08 1.71 10.67
N VAL A 540 12.16 0.86 10.22
CA VAL A 540 12.34 -0.61 10.15
C VAL A 540 13.29 -1.00 9.01
N VAL A 541 13.10 -0.44 7.82
CA VAL A 541 13.96 -0.69 6.64
C VAL A 541 15.36 -0.15 6.88
N GLY A 542 15.46 0.99 7.52
CA GLY A 542 16.69 1.76 7.72
C GLY A 542 16.76 2.95 6.75
N LEU A 543 17.03 4.13 7.32
CA LEU A 543 17.03 5.39 6.57
C LEU A 543 18.17 5.47 5.55
N ASP A 544 19.31 4.87 5.85
CA ASP A 544 20.45 4.75 4.94
C ASP A 544 20.12 3.88 3.70
N VAL A 545 19.44 2.77 3.90
CA VAL A 545 18.95 1.91 2.83
C VAL A 545 17.90 2.64 2.01
N SER A 546 16.95 3.29 2.69
CA SER A 546 15.88 4.06 2.04
C SER A 546 16.44 5.19 1.18
N LEU A 547 17.42 5.93 1.70
CA LEU A 547 18.09 7.01 0.96
C LEU A 547 18.83 6.47 -0.28
N ALA A 548 19.52 5.33 -0.16
CA ALA A 548 20.22 4.70 -1.28
C ALA A 548 19.24 4.31 -2.40
N ILE A 549 18.11 3.70 -2.06
CA ILE A 549 17.07 3.30 -3.02
C ILE A 549 16.46 4.53 -3.70
N ILE A 550 16.05 5.56 -2.92
CA ILE A 550 15.47 6.80 -3.47
C ILE A 550 16.47 7.48 -4.41
N ASN A 551 17.74 7.56 -4.06
CA ASN A 551 18.79 8.11 -4.92
C ASN A 551 18.93 7.32 -6.24
N THR A 552 18.83 6.00 -6.21
CA THR A 552 18.89 5.17 -7.42
C THR A 552 17.68 5.42 -8.32
N LEU A 553 16.47 5.45 -7.73
CA LEU A 553 15.25 5.80 -8.45
C LEU A 553 15.36 7.20 -9.08
N TYR A 554 15.83 8.19 -8.34
CA TYR A 554 16.00 9.56 -8.86
C TYR A 554 17.01 9.64 -10.01
N ARG A 555 18.10 8.90 -9.94
CA ARG A 555 19.10 8.86 -11.02
C ARG A 555 18.53 8.29 -12.31
N GLU A 556 17.67 7.28 -12.23
CA GLU A 556 17.04 6.68 -13.40
C GLU A 556 15.90 7.53 -13.95
N PHE A 557 14.94 7.88 -13.11
CA PHE A 557 13.72 8.55 -13.56
C PHE A 557 13.91 10.03 -13.85
N ARG A 558 14.86 10.71 -13.18
CA ARG A 558 15.13 12.15 -13.31
C ARG A 558 13.90 13.03 -13.06
N GLU A 559 12.93 12.54 -12.29
CA GLU A 559 11.73 13.27 -11.95
C GLU A 559 11.84 13.87 -10.53
N PRO A 560 11.44 15.14 -10.31
CA PRO A 560 11.53 15.79 -9.00
C PRO A 560 10.84 15.03 -7.87
N GLY A 561 9.73 14.32 -8.14
CA GLY A 561 9.01 13.51 -7.14
C GLY A 561 9.83 12.34 -6.57
N PHE A 562 10.89 11.91 -7.26
CA PHE A 562 11.82 10.90 -6.75
C PHE A 562 13.04 11.49 -6.03
N ALA A 563 13.21 12.82 -6.03
CA ALA A 563 14.34 13.44 -5.34
C ALA A 563 14.24 13.20 -3.82
N PRO A 564 15.32 12.75 -3.15
CA PRO A 564 15.28 12.52 -1.72
C PRO A 564 14.97 13.80 -0.94
N GLN A 565 14.19 13.69 0.12
CA GLN A 565 13.88 14.81 0.98
C GLN A 565 15.09 15.15 1.86
N ALA A 566 15.39 16.44 2.01
CA ALA A 566 16.53 16.92 2.80
C ALA A 566 16.51 16.42 4.25
N GLN A 567 15.33 16.26 4.85
CA GLN A 567 15.20 15.70 6.20
C GLN A 567 15.75 14.27 6.30
N LEU A 568 15.51 13.43 5.28
CA LEU A 568 16.06 12.06 5.23
C LEU A 568 17.59 12.09 5.13
N GLU A 569 18.15 12.94 4.26
CA GLU A 569 19.60 13.10 4.11
C GLU A 569 20.25 13.57 5.40
N HIS A 570 19.63 14.53 6.10
CA HIS A 570 20.14 15.05 7.38
C HIS A 570 20.14 13.98 8.48
N LEU A 571 19.07 13.16 8.59
CA LEU A 571 19.01 12.06 9.57
C LEU A 571 20.10 11.03 9.31
N VAL A 572 20.28 10.62 8.05
CA VAL A 572 21.33 9.67 7.66
C VAL A 572 22.73 10.24 7.96
N THR A 573 22.98 11.50 7.60
CA THR A 573 24.25 12.19 7.89
C THR A 573 24.53 12.26 9.39
N ALA A 574 23.48 12.44 10.22
CA ALA A 574 23.59 12.45 11.67
C ALA A 574 23.77 11.04 12.29
N GLY A 575 23.76 9.98 11.49
CA GLY A 575 23.85 8.60 11.97
C GLY A 575 22.54 8.06 12.59
N PHE A 576 21.41 8.77 12.43
CA PHE A 576 20.11 8.33 12.92
C PHE A 576 19.41 7.47 11.86
N VAL A 577 19.85 6.23 11.72
CA VAL A 577 19.48 5.36 10.61
C VAL A 577 18.39 4.32 10.96
N GLY A 578 17.54 4.62 11.94
CA GLY A 578 16.38 3.81 12.29
C GLY A 578 16.56 2.89 13.49
N ARG A 579 15.71 1.86 13.59
CA ARG A 579 15.65 0.92 14.74
C ARG A 579 16.99 0.26 15.06
N LYS A 580 17.80 -0.02 14.05
CA LYS A 580 19.11 -0.71 14.23
C LYS A 580 20.10 0.07 15.09
N VAL A 581 19.92 1.39 15.22
CA VAL A 581 20.76 2.27 16.09
C VAL A 581 19.92 2.92 17.20
N GLY A 582 18.66 2.51 17.40
CA GLY A 582 17.75 3.04 18.41
C GLY A 582 17.18 4.42 18.09
N ARG A 583 17.46 4.98 16.92
CA ARG A 583 16.98 6.30 16.50
C ARG A 583 16.89 6.43 14.97
N GLY A 584 15.78 6.97 14.51
CA GLY A 584 15.52 7.38 13.14
C GLY A 584 14.63 8.61 13.15
N PHE A 585 13.50 8.56 12.44
CA PHE A 585 12.40 9.53 12.62
C PHE A 585 11.85 9.48 14.05
N ARG A 586 11.89 8.31 14.67
CA ARG A 586 11.49 8.06 16.07
C ARG A 586 12.67 7.65 16.94
N LYS A 587 12.48 7.72 18.27
CA LYS A 587 13.39 7.13 19.27
C LYS A 587 12.81 5.78 19.71
N TYR A 588 13.66 4.79 19.89
CA TYR A 588 13.34 3.42 20.26
C TYR A 588 14.01 3.01 21.55
#